data_5e8d6d7fbfffc27cdc6f0ab16d4f2f16
#
_entry.id   5e8d6d7fbfffc27cdc6f0ab16d4f2f16
#
_cell.length_a   1.000
_cell.length_b   1.000
_cell.length_c   1.000
_cell.angle_alpha   90.00
_cell.angle_beta   90.00
_cell.angle_gamma   90.00
#
_symmetry.space_group_name_H-M   'P 1'
#
loop_
_entity.id
_entity.type
_entity.pdbx_description
1 polymer ?
#
loop_
_entity_poly.entity_id
_entity_poly.type
_entity_poly.pdbx_seq_one_letter_code
_entity_poly.pdbx_strand_id
1 'polypeptide(L)'
;PTHQYAVMESAIRAASGRTPTEHARHVAELVARFSRVAESNPAAWTRTPMMADAVLAAPMVAEPYTKPCCSQWNVDQASALLLCSAATARALGISADRWVFPLAGAESNLMVPLSERGELR
;
A
#
# COMPACT_ATOMS: atom_id res chain seq x y z
N PRO A 1 13.67 -2.46 6.14
CA PRO A 1 12.93 -1.85 5.02
C PRO A 1 12.31 -0.50 5.37
N THR A 2 11.56 -0.37 6.50
CA THR A 2 10.84 0.87 6.85
C THR A 2 11.70 2.13 6.82
N HIS A 3 12.92 2.09 7.39
CA HIS A 3 13.84 3.23 7.38
C HIS A 3 14.29 3.63 5.98
N GLN A 4 14.51 2.67 5.08
CA GLN A 4 14.84 2.95 3.68
C GLN A 4 13.69 3.64 2.95
N TYR A 5 12.45 3.18 3.18
CA TYR A 5 11.26 3.85 2.65
C TYR A 5 11.06 5.24 3.25
N ALA A 6 11.37 5.44 4.53
CA ALA A 6 11.29 6.76 5.16
C ALA A 6 12.24 7.80 4.51
N VAL A 7 13.43 7.36 4.07
CA VAL A 7 14.35 8.23 3.30
C VAL A 7 13.73 8.62 1.96
N MET A 8 13.17 7.66 1.22
CA MET A 8 12.48 7.94 -0.05
C MET A 8 11.25 8.83 0.16
N GLU A 9 10.47 8.57 1.20
CA GLU A 9 9.30 9.38 1.57
C GLU A 9 9.67 10.83 1.90
N SER A 10 10.82 11.04 2.54
CA SER A 10 11.35 12.38 2.81
C SER A 10 11.68 13.14 1.52
N ALA A 11 12.22 12.46 0.49
CA ALA A 11 12.46 13.04 -0.83
C ALA A 11 11.14 13.38 -1.55
N ILE A 12 10.15 12.50 -1.49
CA ILE A 12 8.81 12.72 -2.03
C ILE A 12 8.15 13.92 -1.34
N ARG A 13 8.24 14.01 -0.01
CA ARG A 13 7.75 15.16 0.76
C ARG A 13 8.39 16.46 0.28
N ALA A 14 9.72 16.49 0.19
CA ALA A 14 10.46 17.67 -0.24
C ALA A 14 10.04 18.12 -1.64
N ALA A 15 9.93 17.16 -2.59
CA ALA A 15 9.49 17.43 -3.95
C ALA A 15 8.04 17.95 -4.02
N SER A 16 7.18 17.56 -3.08
CA SER A 16 5.78 18.03 -3.01
C SER A 16 5.62 19.37 -2.29
N GLY A 17 6.69 19.94 -1.74
CA GLY A 17 6.68 21.22 -1.00
C GLY A 17 5.98 21.16 0.36
N ARG A 18 5.63 19.97 0.87
CA ARG A 18 4.95 19.83 2.15
C ARG A 18 5.90 19.95 3.33
N THR A 19 5.42 20.56 4.40
CA THR A 19 6.07 20.47 5.70
C THR A 19 6.01 19.04 6.25
N PRO A 20 6.86 18.65 7.21
CA PRO A 20 6.78 17.33 7.85
C PRO A 20 5.39 17.01 8.42
N THR A 21 4.77 17.98 9.09
CA THR A 21 3.44 17.82 9.70
C THR A 21 2.34 17.61 8.66
N GLU A 22 2.33 18.39 7.58
CA GLU A 22 1.36 18.22 6.49
C GLU A 22 1.53 16.87 5.79
N HIS A 23 2.76 16.43 5.62
CA HIS A 23 3.03 15.15 4.98
C HIS A 23 2.64 13.96 5.86
N ALA A 24 2.96 14.02 7.16
CA ALA A 24 2.51 13.00 8.11
C ALA A 24 0.97 12.90 8.15
N ARG A 25 0.27 14.03 8.11
CA ARG A 25 -1.20 14.08 8.00
C ARG A 25 -1.68 13.42 6.70
N HIS A 26 -1.06 13.71 5.58
CA HIS A 26 -1.38 13.13 4.28
C HIS A 26 -1.23 11.59 4.28
N VAL A 27 -0.14 11.07 4.83
CA VAL A 27 0.09 9.63 4.98
C VAL A 27 -0.95 9.00 5.91
N ALA A 28 -1.25 9.63 7.05
CA ALA A 28 -2.24 9.15 8.00
C ALA A 28 -3.66 9.09 7.39
N GLU A 29 -4.04 10.07 6.59
CA GLU A 29 -5.31 10.08 5.86
C GLU A 29 -5.41 8.96 4.81
N LEU A 30 -4.30 8.65 4.14
CA LEU A 30 -4.23 7.51 3.22
C LEU A 30 -4.47 6.18 3.96
N VAL A 31 -3.79 5.96 5.09
CA VAL A 31 -3.97 4.77 5.93
C VAL A 31 -5.40 4.69 6.47
N ALA A 32 -5.96 5.81 6.91
CA ALA A 32 -7.36 5.87 7.36
C ALA A 32 -8.35 5.46 6.26
N ARG A 33 -8.11 5.85 5.00
CA ARG A 33 -8.93 5.42 3.87
C ARG A 33 -8.83 3.92 3.63
N PHE A 34 -7.62 3.35 3.68
CA PHE A 34 -7.43 1.90 3.55
C PHE A 34 -8.11 1.13 4.68
N SER A 35 -8.04 1.62 5.91
CA SER A 35 -8.72 0.97 7.05
C SER A 35 -10.24 0.93 6.89
N ARG A 36 -10.85 1.96 6.30
CA ARG A 36 -12.29 1.97 5.98
C ARG A 36 -12.65 0.93 4.91
N VAL A 37 -11.82 0.74 3.91
CA VAL A 37 -12.03 -0.33 2.91
C VAL A 37 -11.92 -1.70 3.57
N ALA A 38 -10.95 -1.88 4.46
CA ALA A 38 -10.75 -3.13 5.20
C ALA A 38 -11.96 -3.49 6.09
N GLU A 39 -12.71 -2.52 6.60
CA GLU A 39 -13.89 -2.75 7.43
C GLU A 39 -14.92 -3.67 6.75
N SER A 40 -15.14 -3.48 5.46
CA SER A 40 -16.07 -4.27 4.65
C SER A 40 -15.47 -5.53 4.05
N ASN A 41 -14.15 -5.73 4.18
CA ASN A 41 -13.47 -6.89 3.61
C ASN A 41 -13.42 -8.05 4.61
N PRO A 42 -14.15 -9.17 4.37
CA PRO A 42 -14.17 -10.31 5.29
C PRO A 42 -12.80 -11.01 5.42
N ALA A 43 -11.90 -10.83 4.45
CA ALA A 43 -10.55 -11.40 4.47
C ALA A 43 -9.53 -10.49 5.18
N ALA A 44 -9.90 -9.27 5.56
CA ALA A 44 -9.00 -8.37 6.27
C ALA A 44 -8.82 -8.80 7.74
N TRP A 45 -7.58 -8.82 8.19
CA TRP A 45 -7.24 -9.16 9.57
C TRP A 45 -7.77 -8.15 10.58
N THR A 46 -7.57 -6.86 10.26
CA THR A 46 -8.07 -5.76 11.08
C THR A 46 -9.20 -5.07 10.34
N ARG A 47 -10.39 -5.16 10.90
CA ARG A 47 -11.62 -4.58 10.32
C ARG A 47 -12.17 -3.41 11.12
N THR A 48 -11.40 -2.94 12.10
CA THR A 48 -11.75 -1.72 12.85
C THR A 48 -11.16 -0.52 12.12
N PRO A 49 -11.98 0.40 11.60
CA PRO A 49 -11.47 1.57 10.90
C PRO A 49 -10.71 2.49 11.86
N MET A 50 -9.63 3.07 11.37
CA MET A 50 -8.81 4.04 12.10
C MET A 50 -9.05 5.44 11.52
N MET A 51 -9.16 6.43 12.40
CA MET A 51 -9.11 7.84 12.01
C MET A 51 -7.65 8.31 11.85
N ALA A 52 -7.42 9.31 11.03
CA ALA A 52 -6.07 9.84 10.78
C ALA A 52 -5.35 10.26 12.08
N ASP A 53 -6.07 10.84 13.04
CA ASP A 53 -5.50 11.22 14.34
C ASP A 53 -5.03 10.02 15.15
N ALA A 54 -5.74 8.90 15.10
CA ALA A 54 -5.32 7.65 15.73
C ALA A 54 -4.07 7.07 15.06
N VAL A 55 -3.95 7.18 13.74
CA VAL A 55 -2.73 6.79 13.01
C VAL A 55 -1.55 7.65 13.43
N LEU A 56 -1.73 8.96 13.54
CA LEU A 56 -0.67 9.90 13.97
C LEU A 56 -0.24 9.69 15.43
N ALA A 57 -1.18 9.37 16.31
CA ALA A 57 -0.93 9.13 17.73
C ALA A 57 -0.26 7.77 18.01
N ALA A 58 -0.22 6.87 17.04
CA ALA A 58 0.39 5.55 17.20
C ALA A 58 1.92 5.63 17.33
N PRO A 59 2.57 4.61 17.91
CA PRO A 59 4.03 4.61 18.08
C PRO A 59 4.76 4.83 16.76
N MET A 60 5.70 5.78 16.76
CA MET A 60 6.56 6.10 15.61
C MET A 60 7.56 4.96 15.37
N VAL A 61 7.73 4.56 14.12
CA VAL A 61 8.74 3.58 13.69
C VAL A 61 9.89 4.30 12.97
N ALA A 62 9.57 5.13 12.00
CA ALA A 62 10.51 6.00 11.29
C ALA A 62 9.69 7.10 10.60
N GLU A 63 9.98 8.37 10.86
CA GLU A 63 9.20 9.48 10.29
C GLU A 63 9.06 9.41 8.77
N PRO A 64 7.83 9.52 8.20
CA PRO A 64 6.55 9.83 8.86
C PRO A 64 5.75 8.58 9.31
N TYR A 65 6.33 7.40 9.31
CA TYR A 65 5.62 6.14 9.50
C TYR A 65 5.43 5.77 10.95
N THR A 66 4.20 5.76 11.38
CA THR A 66 3.77 5.15 12.65
C THR A 66 3.46 3.65 12.44
N LYS A 67 3.28 2.91 13.52
CA LYS A 67 3.08 1.45 13.46
C LYS A 67 1.97 1.01 12.49
N PRO A 68 0.81 1.67 12.38
CA PRO A 68 -0.23 1.33 11.39
C PRO A 68 0.20 1.49 9.93
N CYS A 69 1.23 2.28 9.65
CA CYS A 69 1.77 2.46 8.30
C CYS A 69 2.70 1.31 7.88
N CYS A 70 3.03 0.40 8.79
CA CYS A 70 4.00 -0.67 8.56
C CYS A 70 3.29 -2.00 8.38
N SER A 71 3.87 -2.87 7.53
CA SER A 71 3.39 -4.24 7.36
C SER A 71 3.55 -5.05 8.65
N GLN A 72 2.66 -6.02 8.84
CA GLN A 72 2.71 -6.96 9.96
C GLN A 72 3.59 -8.17 9.61
N TRP A 73 4.33 -8.67 10.59
CA TRP A 73 5.17 -9.87 10.43
C TRP A 73 4.37 -11.17 10.57
N ASN A 74 3.41 -11.18 11.48
CA ASN A 74 2.68 -12.38 11.87
C ASN A 74 1.34 -12.42 11.15
N VAL A 75 1.37 -12.59 9.83
CA VAL A 75 0.19 -12.77 9.00
C VAL A 75 0.29 -14.08 8.24
N ASP A 76 -0.81 -14.76 8.12
CA ASP A 76 -0.96 -15.96 7.32
C ASP A 76 -1.96 -15.63 6.21
N GLN A 77 -1.46 -15.48 5.01
CA GLN A 77 -2.24 -15.05 3.85
C GLN A 77 -1.92 -15.88 2.63
N ALA A 78 -2.96 -16.21 1.86
CA ALA A 78 -2.82 -16.83 0.56
C ALA A 78 -3.75 -16.16 -0.45
N SER A 79 -3.30 -16.05 -1.69
CA SER A 79 -4.13 -15.60 -2.79
C SER A 79 -3.87 -16.44 -4.03
N ALA A 80 -4.87 -16.59 -4.88
CA ALA A 80 -4.76 -17.30 -6.15
C ALA A 80 -5.45 -16.53 -7.26
N LEU A 81 -4.85 -16.54 -8.44
CA LEU A 81 -5.41 -15.98 -9.66
C LEU A 81 -5.60 -17.11 -10.67
N LEU A 82 -6.79 -17.19 -11.23
CA LEU A 82 -7.05 -18.10 -12.36
C LEU A 82 -6.93 -17.30 -13.66
N LEU A 83 -5.95 -17.70 -14.47
CA LEU A 83 -5.72 -17.11 -15.80
C LEU A 83 -6.35 -18.03 -16.86
N CYS A 84 -7.32 -17.53 -17.58
CA CYS A 84 -7.99 -18.27 -18.64
C CYS A 84 -8.63 -17.35 -19.67
N SER A 85 -9.11 -17.88 -20.78
CA SER A 85 -9.88 -17.11 -21.76
C SER A 85 -11.26 -16.74 -21.20
N ALA A 86 -11.85 -15.64 -21.71
CA ALA A 86 -13.22 -15.28 -21.36
C ALA A 86 -14.24 -16.37 -21.72
N ALA A 87 -13.99 -17.16 -22.79
CA ALA A 87 -14.83 -18.29 -23.14
C ALA A 87 -14.76 -19.40 -22.08
N THR A 88 -13.57 -19.71 -21.60
CA THR A 88 -13.37 -20.70 -20.52
C THR A 88 -14.01 -20.23 -19.22
N ALA A 89 -13.85 -18.95 -18.86
CA ALA A 89 -14.48 -18.39 -17.66
C ALA A 89 -16.00 -18.52 -17.70
N ARG A 90 -16.63 -18.26 -18.86
CA ARG A 90 -18.07 -18.48 -19.05
C ARG A 90 -18.46 -19.94 -18.92
N ALA A 91 -17.70 -20.84 -19.55
CA ALA A 91 -17.97 -22.28 -19.47
C ALA A 91 -17.87 -22.83 -18.04
N LEU A 92 -16.98 -22.25 -17.21
CA LEU A 92 -16.83 -22.57 -15.80
C LEU A 92 -17.86 -21.87 -14.89
N GLY A 93 -18.74 -21.05 -15.44
CA GLY A 93 -19.76 -20.32 -14.67
C GLY A 93 -19.19 -19.21 -13.77
N ILE A 94 -17.99 -18.71 -14.07
CA ILE A 94 -17.40 -17.62 -13.30
C ILE A 94 -18.13 -16.34 -13.64
N SER A 95 -18.70 -15.67 -12.63
CA SER A 95 -19.46 -14.43 -12.79
C SER A 95 -18.58 -13.30 -13.34
N ALA A 96 -19.13 -12.49 -14.26
CA ALA A 96 -18.40 -11.45 -14.97
C ALA A 96 -17.89 -10.33 -14.06
N ASP A 97 -18.54 -10.08 -12.91
CA ASP A 97 -18.09 -9.12 -11.90
C ASP A 97 -16.76 -9.51 -11.22
N ARG A 98 -16.35 -10.78 -11.38
CA ARG A 98 -15.06 -11.32 -10.90
C ARG A 98 -13.96 -11.31 -11.96
N TRP A 99 -14.25 -10.86 -13.17
CA TRP A 99 -13.26 -10.86 -14.24
C TRP A 99 -12.42 -9.59 -14.21
N VAL A 100 -11.11 -9.78 -14.36
CA VAL A 100 -10.15 -8.69 -14.46
C VAL A 100 -9.37 -8.87 -15.76
N PHE A 101 -9.34 -7.82 -16.57
CA PHE A 101 -8.60 -7.79 -17.83
C PHE A 101 -7.33 -6.95 -17.64
N PRO A 102 -6.12 -7.52 -17.75
CA PRO A 102 -4.90 -6.74 -17.80
C PRO A 102 -4.92 -5.79 -19.00
N LEU A 103 -4.73 -4.49 -18.78
CA LEU A 103 -4.74 -3.48 -19.84
C LEU A 103 -3.34 -3.10 -20.28
N ALA A 104 -2.37 -3.15 -19.37
CA ALA A 104 -0.98 -2.79 -19.63
C ALA A 104 -0.08 -3.52 -18.63
N GLY A 105 1.18 -3.67 -18.99
CA GLY A 105 2.25 -4.15 -18.14
C GLY A 105 3.48 -3.30 -18.33
N ALA A 106 4.27 -3.13 -17.28
CA ALA A 106 5.59 -2.53 -17.34
C ALA A 106 6.53 -3.34 -16.45
N GLU A 107 7.76 -3.47 -16.88
CA GLU A 107 8.79 -4.10 -16.04
C GLU A 107 10.08 -3.29 -16.08
N SER A 108 10.87 -3.41 -15.03
CA SER A 108 12.19 -2.83 -14.93
C SER A 108 13.09 -3.75 -14.14
N ASN A 109 14.26 -4.05 -14.70
CA ASN A 109 15.32 -4.79 -14.03
C ASN A 109 16.40 -3.86 -13.44
N LEU A 110 16.11 -2.56 -13.35
CA LEU A 110 17.03 -1.58 -12.81
C LEU A 110 17.08 -1.69 -11.28
N MET A 111 18.02 -2.48 -10.78
CA MET A 111 18.29 -2.66 -9.35
C MET A 111 19.44 -1.74 -8.92
N VAL A 112 19.14 -0.47 -8.70
CA VAL A 112 20.13 0.50 -8.20
C VAL A 112 19.98 0.63 -6.68
N PRO A 113 21.02 0.33 -5.89
CA PRO A 113 21.01 0.56 -4.45
C PRO A 113 20.63 2.00 -4.12
N LEU A 114 19.94 2.20 -3.00
CA LEU A 114 19.45 3.53 -2.60
C LEU A 114 20.58 4.57 -2.52
N SER A 115 21.75 4.14 -2.06
CA SER A 115 22.97 4.99 -1.95
C SER A 115 23.59 5.42 -3.29
N GLU A 116 23.19 4.78 -4.37
CA GLU A 116 23.72 5.03 -5.73
C GLU A 116 22.74 5.76 -6.63
N ARG A 117 21.54 6.02 -6.14
CA ARG A 117 20.50 6.71 -6.92
C ARG A 117 20.78 8.21 -6.95
N GLY A 118 20.79 8.80 -8.13
CA GLY A 118 20.87 10.25 -8.30
C GLY A 118 19.62 10.98 -7.81
N GLU A 119 18.46 10.31 -7.86
CA GLU A 119 17.18 10.79 -7.31
C GLU A 119 16.56 9.72 -6.43
N LEU A 120 16.00 10.12 -5.28
CA LEU A 120 15.41 9.21 -4.29
C LEU A 120 13.88 9.04 -4.42
N ARG A 121 13.28 9.60 -5.45
CA ARG A 121 11.83 9.56 -5.72
C ARG A 121 11.53 8.69 -6.93
#